data_7f8e50a083c6ea0c789921baa98950aa
#
_entry.id   7f8e50a083c6ea0c789921baa98950aa
#
_cell.length_a   1.000
_cell.length_b   1.000
_cell.length_c   1.000
_cell.angle_alpha   90.00
_cell.angle_beta   90.00
_cell.angle_gamma   90.00
#
_symmetry.space_group_name_H-M   'P 1'
#
loop_
_entity.id
_entity.type
_entity.pdbx_description
1 polymer ?
#
loop_
_entity_poly.entity_id
_entity_poly.type
_entity_poly.pdbx_seq_one_letter_code
_entity_poly.pdbx_strand_id
1 'polypeptide(L)'
;SENGYQAHTNLAAMYKTSTVIDRKVFIGNLKIGERTYPDRMLRTDIDRPDSFPSDGTHNMDRATDDGDSITKLESFGDKLIQFKKKTAYLITVLAEEEELTSIWTGAGVLSPSQVAKTKDGIVWVNNNGLFFYNGSELQRVTEDRFKSDEWSINESEEVPVLVGYDENSNKVIKQTLNTTETDSGGFIYDIATGAITQFQKLFNWYTGQDPANYGEGSKV
;
A
#
# COMPACT_ATOMS: atom_id res chain seq x y z
N SER A 1 -21.16 33.69 25.08
CA SER A 1 -20.82 33.33 23.71
C SER A 1 -19.96 32.10 23.77
N GLU A 2 -20.57 30.97 23.50
CA GLU A 2 -19.80 29.77 23.24
C GLU A 2 -18.94 30.06 22.05
N ASN A 3 -17.64 30.06 22.24
CA ASN A 3 -16.68 30.02 21.16
C ASN A 3 -16.84 28.63 20.53
N GLY A 4 -17.82 28.51 19.66
CA GLY A 4 -17.91 27.36 18.75
C GLY A 4 -16.60 27.26 18.00
N TYR A 5 -16.22 26.06 17.63
CA TYR A 5 -15.09 25.80 16.76
C TYR A 5 -15.11 26.79 15.60
N GLN A 6 -13.96 27.42 15.30
CA GLN A 6 -13.86 28.26 14.12
C GLN A 6 -14.31 27.43 12.92
N ALA A 7 -15.28 27.94 12.20
CA ALA A 7 -15.73 27.31 10.97
C ALA A 7 -14.58 27.44 9.94
N HIS A 8 -13.80 26.40 9.82
CA HIS A 8 -12.86 26.31 8.72
C HIS A 8 -13.63 26.05 7.45
N THR A 9 -13.29 26.76 6.40
CA THR A 9 -13.79 26.43 5.07
C THR A 9 -13.15 25.10 4.67
N ASN A 10 -13.94 24.06 4.61
CA ASN A 10 -13.46 22.75 4.19
C ASN A 10 -13.03 22.80 2.72
N LEU A 11 -11.86 22.25 2.45
CA LEU A 11 -11.38 22.05 1.12
C LEU A 11 -12.17 20.91 0.45
N ALA A 12 -12.89 21.20 -0.64
CA ALA A 12 -13.51 20.16 -1.44
C ALA A 12 -12.42 19.46 -2.28
N ALA A 13 -11.84 18.41 -1.73
CA ALA A 13 -10.79 17.63 -2.36
C ALA A 13 -11.29 16.22 -2.70
N MET A 14 -11.02 15.76 -3.92
CA MET A 14 -11.03 14.34 -4.26
C MET A 14 -9.64 13.76 -4.00
N TYR A 15 -9.56 12.49 -3.62
CA TYR A 15 -8.29 11.81 -3.34
C TYR A 15 -8.32 10.37 -3.84
N LYS A 16 -7.15 9.79 -4.09
CA LYS A 16 -7.03 8.39 -4.53
C LYS A 16 -6.75 7.42 -3.40
N THR A 17 -6.17 7.89 -2.30
CA THR A 17 -5.77 7.04 -1.18
C THR A 17 -5.92 7.78 0.14
N SER A 18 -6.23 7.02 1.19
CA SER A 18 -6.33 7.54 2.55
C SER A 18 -5.87 6.51 3.58
N THR A 19 -5.50 7.00 4.75
CA THR A 19 -5.24 6.18 5.93
C THR A 19 -5.56 6.97 7.19
N VAL A 20 -5.73 6.27 8.30
CA VAL A 20 -5.97 6.87 9.62
C VAL A 20 -4.82 6.52 10.55
N ILE A 21 -4.30 7.51 11.24
CA ILE A 21 -3.25 7.35 12.23
C ILE A 21 -3.40 8.43 13.30
N ASP A 22 -3.28 8.04 14.57
CA ASP A 22 -3.40 8.94 15.71
C ASP A 22 -4.64 9.86 15.64
N ARG A 23 -5.81 9.27 15.29
CA ARG A 23 -7.09 9.99 15.16
C ARG A 23 -7.11 11.14 14.13
N LYS A 24 -6.12 11.17 13.24
CA LYS A 24 -6.03 12.05 12.07
C LYS A 24 -6.27 11.23 10.80
N VAL A 25 -6.97 11.79 9.84
CA VAL A 25 -7.11 11.22 8.50
C VAL A 25 -6.08 11.86 7.59
N PHE A 26 -5.33 11.02 6.87
CA PHE A 26 -4.42 11.44 5.83
C PHE A 26 -5.00 11.05 4.48
N ILE A 27 -4.99 11.97 3.52
CA ILE A 27 -5.42 11.75 2.15
C ILE A 27 -4.29 12.13 1.19
N GLY A 28 -4.17 11.42 0.09
CA GLY A 28 -3.09 11.66 -0.88
C GLY A 28 -3.53 11.47 -2.33
N ASN A 29 -2.74 12.02 -3.25
CA ASN A 29 -3.02 12.11 -4.67
C ASN A 29 -4.33 12.87 -4.91
N LEU A 30 -4.26 14.18 -4.80
CA LEU A 30 -5.42 15.04 -4.65
C LEU A 30 -5.86 15.66 -5.99
N LYS A 31 -7.17 15.88 -6.12
CA LYS A 31 -7.73 16.80 -7.10
C LYS A 31 -8.55 17.86 -6.35
N ILE A 32 -8.17 19.12 -6.50
CA ILE A 32 -8.82 20.27 -5.85
C ILE A 32 -9.32 21.19 -6.97
N GLY A 33 -10.64 21.26 -7.14
CA GLY A 33 -11.23 21.89 -8.34
C GLY A 33 -10.75 21.19 -9.61
N GLU A 34 -10.20 21.95 -10.55
CA GLU A 34 -9.67 21.43 -11.81
C GLU A 34 -8.18 21.02 -11.75
N ARG A 35 -7.50 21.27 -10.63
CA ARG A 35 -6.08 20.99 -10.48
C ARG A 35 -5.83 19.65 -9.79
N THR A 36 -4.89 18.89 -10.33
CA THR A 36 -4.41 17.64 -9.74
C THR A 36 -3.06 17.87 -9.07
N TYR A 37 -2.91 17.34 -7.86
CA TYR A 37 -1.70 17.35 -7.04
C TYR A 37 -1.35 15.90 -6.71
N PRO A 38 -0.67 15.20 -7.63
CA PRO A 38 -0.50 13.75 -7.51
C PRO A 38 0.45 13.34 -6.39
N ASP A 39 1.32 14.21 -5.97
CA ASP A 39 2.36 14.01 -4.94
C ASP A 39 2.03 14.69 -3.60
N ARG A 40 0.89 15.39 -3.52
CA ARG A 40 0.46 16.11 -2.31
C ARG A 40 -0.36 15.21 -1.39
N MET A 41 -0.13 15.41 -0.10
CA MET A 41 -0.87 14.80 0.99
C MET A 41 -1.47 15.90 1.89
N LEU A 42 -2.69 15.68 2.38
CA LEU A 42 -3.34 16.51 3.40
C LEU A 42 -3.65 15.67 4.62
N ARG A 43 -3.72 16.31 5.78
CA ARG A 43 -4.23 15.72 7.01
C ARG A 43 -5.35 16.53 7.63
N THR A 44 -6.15 15.88 8.46
CA THR A 44 -7.12 16.54 9.31
C THR A 44 -6.53 16.92 10.67
N ASP A 45 -7.27 17.71 11.44
CA ASP A 45 -7.07 17.81 12.87
C ASP A 45 -7.42 16.50 13.58
N ILE A 46 -6.94 16.35 14.82
CA ILE A 46 -7.29 15.24 15.70
C ILE A 46 -8.81 15.25 15.95
N ASP A 47 -9.44 14.07 15.84
CA ASP A 47 -10.87 13.84 16.04
C ASP A 47 -11.82 14.62 15.11
N ARG A 48 -11.30 15.08 13.96
CA ARG A 48 -12.08 15.79 12.92
C ARG A 48 -11.88 15.16 11.55
N PRO A 49 -12.36 13.93 11.33
CA PRO A 49 -12.02 13.14 10.14
C PRO A 49 -12.54 13.72 8.82
N ASP A 50 -13.46 14.66 8.87
CA ASP A 50 -14.11 15.31 7.73
C ASP A 50 -13.66 16.76 7.51
N SER A 51 -12.73 17.26 8.33
CA SER A 51 -12.29 18.66 8.28
C SER A 51 -10.89 18.79 7.69
N PHE A 52 -10.81 19.29 6.46
CA PHE A 52 -9.55 19.64 5.79
C PHE A 52 -9.46 21.15 5.65
N PRO A 53 -8.76 21.86 6.55
CA PRO A 53 -8.64 23.31 6.49
C PRO A 53 -8.05 23.82 5.18
N SER A 54 -8.62 24.87 4.61
CA SER A 54 -8.19 25.45 3.34
C SER A 54 -7.03 26.43 3.46
N ASP A 55 -6.61 26.73 4.67
CA ASP A 55 -5.52 27.69 4.97
C ASP A 55 -4.11 27.19 4.65
N GLY A 56 -3.98 25.93 4.21
CA GLY A 56 -2.70 25.32 3.85
C GLY A 56 -1.88 24.81 5.02
N THR A 57 -2.30 25.02 6.28
CA THR A 57 -1.56 24.59 7.46
C THR A 57 -1.43 23.06 7.58
N HIS A 58 -2.34 22.34 6.93
CA HIS A 58 -2.39 20.87 6.95
C HIS A 58 -1.91 20.24 5.63
N ASN A 59 -1.28 21.03 4.77
CA ASN A 59 -0.59 20.52 3.60
C ASN A 59 0.70 19.81 4.02
N MET A 60 0.85 18.59 3.55
CA MET A 60 2.02 17.77 3.86
C MET A 60 2.80 17.45 2.59
N ASP A 61 3.55 18.43 2.15
CA ASP A 61 4.42 18.29 0.97
C ASP A 61 5.81 17.80 1.44
N ARG A 62 5.87 16.65 2.14
CA ARG A 62 7.11 16.11 2.74
C ARG A 62 7.99 15.36 1.76
N ALA A 63 7.40 14.90 0.66
CA ALA A 63 8.10 14.14 -0.37
C ALA A 63 7.48 14.51 -1.72
N THR A 64 7.67 15.76 -2.13
CA THR A 64 7.15 16.33 -3.36
C THR A 64 8.27 16.62 -4.35
N ASP A 65 7.87 17.01 -5.57
CA ASP A 65 8.76 17.47 -6.64
C ASP A 65 9.73 16.41 -7.19
N ASP A 66 9.48 15.12 -6.91
CA ASP A 66 10.23 14.00 -7.48
C ASP A 66 9.63 13.50 -8.81
N GLY A 67 8.54 14.12 -9.27
CA GLY A 67 7.85 13.77 -10.52
C GLY A 67 7.08 12.46 -10.45
N ASP A 68 6.92 11.89 -9.25
CA ASP A 68 6.21 10.62 -9.03
C ASP A 68 4.92 10.84 -8.24
N SER A 69 3.91 10.03 -8.45
CA SER A 69 2.59 10.17 -7.85
C SER A 69 2.40 9.23 -6.67
N ILE A 70 1.69 9.69 -5.64
CA ILE A 70 1.27 8.85 -4.53
C ILE A 70 0.30 7.79 -5.05
N THR A 71 0.62 6.52 -4.82
CA THR A 71 -0.19 5.37 -5.18
C THR A 71 -1.00 4.85 -4.00
N LYS A 72 -0.39 4.81 -2.80
CA LYS A 72 -1.06 4.38 -1.58
C LYS A 72 -0.48 5.07 -0.34
N LEU A 73 -1.34 5.30 0.64
CA LEU A 73 -0.98 5.61 2.02
C LEU A 73 -1.36 4.41 2.89
N GLU A 74 -0.46 3.98 3.77
CA GLU A 74 -0.73 2.92 4.74
C GLU A 74 -0.08 3.26 6.08
N SER A 75 -0.72 2.87 7.19
CA SER A 75 -0.25 3.20 8.53
C SER A 75 0.03 1.95 9.36
N PHE A 76 1.07 2.01 10.21
CA PHE A 76 1.38 0.99 11.20
C PHE A 76 1.99 1.64 12.45
N GLY A 77 1.31 1.52 13.59
CA GLY A 77 1.69 2.24 14.80
C GLY A 77 1.63 3.76 14.59
N ASP A 78 2.72 4.43 14.90
CA ASP A 78 2.94 5.87 14.69
C ASP A 78 3.59 6.20 13.33
N LYS A 79 3.69 5.21 12.45
CA LYS A 79 4.35 5.34 11.14
C LYS A 79 3.31 5.38 10.02
N LEU A 80 3.53 6.30 9.10
CA LEU A 80 2.84 6.42 7.83
C LEU A 80 3.81 6.06 6.72
N ILE A 81 3.46 5.12 5.85
CA ILE A 81 4.20 4.87 4.62
C ILE A 81 3.46 5.51 3.46
N GLN A 82 4.12 6.46 2.81
CA GLN A 82 3.67 7.04 1.55
C GLN A 82 4.33 6.30 0.41
N PHE A 83 3.56 5.47 -0.27
CA PHE A 83 4.01 4.78 -1.47
C PHE A 83 3.82 5.67 -2.69
N LYS A 84 4.85 5.76 -3.50
CA LYS A 84 4.84 6.25 -4.87
C LYS A 84 5.19 5.12 -5.83
N LYS A 85 5.19 5.36 -7.14
CA LYS A 85 5.46 4.30 -8.12
C LYS A 85 6.86 3.70 -7.98
N LYS A 86 7.87 4.52 -7.65
CA LYS A 86 9.28 4.10 -7.58
C LYS A 86 9.84 4.06 -6.16
N THR A 87 9.30 4.86 -5.26
CA THR A 87 9.87 5.12 -3.94
C THR A 87 8.81 5.01 -2.87
N ALA A 88 9.17 4.50 -1.70
CA ALA A 88 8.35 4.57 -0.51
C ALA A 88 9.02 5.50 0.52
N TYR A 89 8.23 6.31 1.19
CA TYR A 89 8.64 7.28 2.19
C TYR A 89 8.06 6.92 3.53
N LEU A 90 8.91 6.77 4.55
CA LEU A 90 8.49 6.55 5.92
C LEU A 90 8.39 7.89 6.64
N ILE A 91 7.22 8.18 7.16
CA ILE A 91 6.89 9.39 7.88
C ILE A 91 6.48 9.01 9.30
N THR A 92 7.13 9.56 10.30
CA THR A 92 6.72 9.44 11.69
C THR A 92 5.67 10.52 11.98
N VAL A 93 4.52 10.10 12.50
CA VAL A 93 3.42 11.00 12.85
C VAL A 93 3.50 11.27 14.34
N LEU A 94 3.87 12.49 14.68
CA LEU A 94 3.89 12.99 16.05
C LEU A 94 2.59 13.78 16.35
N ALA A 95 2.41 14.16 17.59
CA ALA A 95 1.19 14.88 18.00
C ALA A 95 1.02 16.20 17.23
N GLU A 96 2.09 16.98 17.10
CA GLU A 96 2.06 18.32 16.51
C GLU A 96 2.64 18.38 15.08
N GLU A 97 3.49 17.44 14.71
CA GLU A 97 4.22 17.47 13.44
C GLU A 97 4.41 16.07 12.84
N GLU A 98 4.80 16.05 11.61
CA GLU A 98 5.17 14.85 10.87
C GLU A 98 6.61 14.97 10.38
N GLU A 99 7.40 13.93 10.61
CA GLU A 99 8.81 13.87 10.27
C GLU A 99 9.08 12.81 9.20
N LEU A 100 9.76 13.21 8.10
CA LEU A 100 10.27 12.26 7.12
C LEU A 100 11.46 11.50 7.72
N THR A 101 11.25 10.24 8.06
CA THR A 101 12.21 9.39 8.76
C THR A 101 13.12 8.62 7.81
N SER A 102 12.58 8.10 6.71
CA SER A 102 13.34 7.29 5.75
C SER A 102 12.81 7.41 4.34
N ILE A 103 13.70 7.19 3.37
CA ILE A 103 13.40 7.13 1.94
C ILE A 103 13.91 5.80 1.40
N TRP A 104 13.02 5.00 0.80
CA TRP A 104 13.33 3.69 0.26
C TRP A 104 13.16 3.67 -1.25
N THR A 105 14.24 3.98 -1.96
CA THR A 105 14.26 3.95 -3.43
C THR A 105 14.13 2.51 -3.94
N GLY A 106 13.31 2.31 -4.95
CA GLY A 106 13.04 0.97 -5.50
C GLY A 106 12.01 0.15 -4.69
N ALA A 107 11.46 0.72 -3.61
CA ALA A 107 10.45 0.08 -2.78
C ALA A 107 9.03 0.62 -3.01
N GLY A 108 8.81 1.37 -4.08
CA GLY A 108 7.50 1.88 -4.47
C GLY A 108 6.56 0.79 -5.02
N VAL A 109 5.30 1.17 -5.29
CA VAL A 109 4.28 0.27 -5.86
C VAL A 109 3.49 0.98 -6.96
N LEU A 110 3.12 0.26 -8.01
CA LEU A 110 2.31 0.79 -9.11
C LEU A 110 0.82 0.85 -8.76
N SER A 111 0.36 -0.07 -7.90
CA SER A 111 -1.05 -0.21 -7.52
C SER A 111 -1.23 -0.35 -6.00
N PRO A 112 -2.32 0.21 -5.43
CA PRO A 112 -2.66 0.00 -4.03
C PRO A 112 -2.82 -1.48 -3.63
N SER A 113 -3.19 -2.34 -4.58
CA SER A 113 -3.39 -3.78 -4.37
C SER A 113 -2.11 -4.57 -4.07
N GLN A 114 -0.94 -3.95 -4.29
CA GLN A 114 0.36 -4.55 -4.00
C GLN A 114 0.78 -4.46 -2.52
N VAL A 115 -0.02 -3.80 -1.69
CA VAL A 115 0.29 -3.55 -0.28
C VAL A 115 -0.77 -4.17 0.61
N ALA A 116 -0.35 -4.95 1.59
CA ALA A 116 -1.21 -5.51 2.64
C ALA A 116 -0.70 -5.09 4.04
N LYS A 117 -1.64 -4.62 4.86
CA LYS A 117 -1.41 -4.44 6.30
C LYS A 117 -1.65 -5.76 7.00
N THR A 118 -0.72 -6.13 7.87
CA THR A 118 -0.77 -7.33 8.70
C THR A 118 -0.75 -6.94 10.19
N LYS A 119 -0.96 -7.90 11.06
CA LYS A 119 -0.84 -7.65 12.51
C LYS A 119 0.60 -7.33 12.93
N ASP A 120 1.59 -7.82 12.17
CA ASP A 120 3.02 -7.71 12.50
C ASP A 120 3.73 -6.57 11.72
N GLY A 121 3.03 -5.90 10.78
CA GLY A 121 3.61 -4.83 9.98
C GLY A 121 2.90 -4.62 8.65
N ILE A 122 3.63 -4.05 7.70
CA ILE A 122 3.16 -3.81 6.33
C ILE A 122 4.01 -4.63 5.37
N VAL A 123 3.35 -5.37 4.48
CA VAL A 123 3.98 -6.17 3.42
C VAL A 123 3.59 -5.61 2.07
N TRP A 124 4.54 -5.51 1.16
CA TRP A 124 4.26 -5.15 -0.22
C TRP A 124 5.20 -5.82 -1.21
N VAL A 125 4.82 -5.80 -2.45
CA VAL A 125 5.51 -6.50 -3.52
C VAL A 125 5.66 -5.58 -4.73
N ASN A 126 6.85 -5.59 -5.33
CA ASN A 126 7.10 -4.98 -6.64
C ASN A 126 8.14 -5.81 -7.42
N ASN A 127 8.57 -5.32 -8.60
CA ASN A 127 9.57 -6.02 -9.41
C ASN A 127 10.94 -6.19 -8.73
N ASN A 128 11.24 -5.40 -7.69
CA ASN A 128 12.49 -5.49 -6.95
C ASN A 128 12.43 -6.52 -5.81
N GLY A 129 11.23 -6.96 -5.40
CA GLY A 129 11.11 -7.98 -4.38
C GLY A 129 9.84 -7.90 -3.54
N LEU A 130 9.80 -8.74 -2.52
CA LEU A 130 8.86 -8.70 -1.41
C LEU A 130 9.52 -7.96 -0.25
N PHE A 131 8.84 -6.96 0.25
CA PHE A 131 9.27 -6.10 1.35
C PHE A 131 8.37 -6.29 2.56
N PHE A 132 8.95 -6.24 3.74
CA PHE A 132 8.26 -6.29 5.00
C PHE A 132 8.80 -5.20 5.93
N TYR A 133 7.91 -4.33 6.41
CA TYR A 133 8.20 -3.33 7.42
C TYR A 133 7.52 -3.72 8.73
N ASN A 134 8.30 -3.99 9.77
CA ASN A 134 7.82 -4.50 11.06
C ASN A 134 7.50 -3.41 12.09
N GLY A 135 7.51 -2.13 11.68
CA GLY A 135 7.35 -0.97 12.57
C GLY A 135 8.68 -0.32 12.99
N SER A 136 9.81 -0.99 12.82
CA SER A 136 11.14 -0.48 13.17
C SER A 136 12.07 -0.46 11.97
N GLU A 137 12.11 -1.53 11.20
CA GLU A 137 13.03 -1.70 10.08
C GLU A 137 12.33 -2.26 8.85
N LEU A 138 12.89 -1.92 7.68
CA LEU A 138 12.52 -2.49 6.41
C LEU A 138 13.41 -3.67 6.08
N GLN A 139 12.79 -4.81 5.79
CA GLN A 139 13.44 -6.00 5.29
C GLN A 139 12.98 -6.28 3.86
N ARG A 140 13.93 -6.51 2.95
CA ARG A 140 13.66 -7.10 1.64
C ARG A 140 13.74 -8.61 1.77
N VAL A 141 12.58 -9.25 1.94
CA VAL A 141 12.47 -10.69 2.28
C VAL A 141 13.04 -11.60 1.18
N THR A 142 13.00 -11.13 -0.07
CA THR A 142 13.51 -11.85 -1.24
C THR A 142 15.00 -11.68 -1.48
N GLU A 143 15.67 -10.81 -0.71
CA GLU A 143 17.11 -10.61 -0.83
C GLU A 143 17.86 -11.91 -0.55
N ASP A 144 18.85 -12.23 -1.37
CA ASP A 144 19.66 -13.46 -1.32
C ASP A 144 18.87 -14.80 -1.47
N ARG A 145 17.56 -14.74 -1.71
CA ARG A 145 16.71 -15.93 -1.86
C ARG A 145 16.30 -16.22 -3.30
N PHE A 146 16.20 -15.16 -4.09
CA PHE A 146 15.84 -15.25 -5.51
C PHE A 146 16.81 -14.44 -6.34
N LYS A 147 17.19 -15.00 -7.50
CA LYS A 147 17.89 -14.23 -8.52
C LYS A 147 16.92 -13.22 -9.14
N SER A 148 17.46 -12.15 -9.72
CA SER A 148 16.63 -11.09 -10.32
C SER A 148 15.73 -11.61 -11.45
N ASP A 149 16.15 -12.65 -12.17
CA ASP A 149 15.41 -13.30 -13.24
C ASP A 149 14.34 -14.29 -12.72
N GLU A 150 14.49 -14.80 -11.50
CA GLU A 150 13.53 -15.69 -10.85
C GLU A 150 12.39 -14.90 -10.17
N TRP A 151 12.66 -13.66 -9.76
CA TRP A 151 11.68 -12.77 -9.16
C TRP A 151 11.08 -11.82 -10.21
N SER A 152 10.37 -12.34 -11.18
CA SER A 152 9.58 -11.50 -12.08
C SER A 152 8.11 -11.57 -11.69
N ILE A 153 7.51 -10.43 -11.38
CA ILE A 153 6.08 -10.36 -11.08
C ILE A 153 5.25 -9.83 -12.25
N ASN A 154 5.91 -9.54 -13.39
CA ASN A 154 5.29 -8.98 -14.61
C ASN A 154 4.36 -7.79 -14.28
N GLU A 155 4.84 -6.93 -13.39
CA GLU A 155 4.10 -5.79 -12.89
C GLU A 155 3.88 -4.77 -14.00
N SER A 156 2.63 -4.43 -14.25
CA SER A 156 2.25 -3.31 -15.10
C SER A 156 0.98 -2.65 -14.57
N GLU A 157 0.66 -1.45 -15.06
CA GLU A 157 -0.60 -0.79 -14.72
C GLU A 157 -1.83 -1.57 -15.25
N GLU A 158 -1.63 -2.39 -16.29
CA GLU A 158 -2.67 -3.18 -16.94
C GLU A 158 -2.86 -4.56 -16.29
N VAL A 159 -1.80 -5.09 -15.68
CA VAL A 159 -1.82 -6.41 -15.02
C VAL A 159 -1.56 -6.22 -13.53
N PRO A 160 -2.62 -6.07 -12.73
CA PRO A 160 -2.45 -5.81 -11.31
C PRO A 160 -1.90 -7.03 -10.57
N VAL A 161 -0.99 -6.76 -9.65
CA VAL A 161 -0.53 -7.70 -8.64
C VAL A 161 -1.39 -7.52 -7.40
N LEU A 162 -1.95 -8.61 -6.90
CA LEU A 162 -2.73 -8.61 -5.67
C LEU A 162 -1.91 -9.18 -4.53
N VAL A 163 -1.94 -8.48 -3.41
CA VAL A 163 -1.38 -8.94 -2.14
C VAL A 163 -2.51 -9.00 -1.12
N GLY A 164 -2.74 -10.19 -0.58
CA GLY A 164 -3.73 -10.43 0.46
C GLY A 164 -3.06 -10.95 1.73
N TYR A 165 -3.69 -10.73 2.88
CA TYR A 165 -3.25 -11.25 4.17
C TYR A 165 -4.31 -12.14 4.78
N ASP A 166 -3.93 -13.36 5.13
CA ASP A 166 -4.72 -14.28 5.93
C ASP A 166 -4.28 -14.19 7.39
N GLU A 167 -5.12 -13.57 8.22
CA GLU A 167 -4.85 -13.37 9.63
C GLU A 167 -4.80 -14.68 10.42
N ASN A 168 -5.61 -15.68 10.02
CA ASN A 168 -5.69 -16.95 10.74
C ASN A 168 -4.40 -17.75 10.62
N SER A 169 -3.81 -17.78 9.43
CA SER A 169 -2.56 -18.52 9.18
C SER A 169 -1.31 -17.65 9.26
N ASN A 170 -1.47 -16.33 9.46
CA ASN A 170 -0.40 -15.33 9.44
C ASN A 170 0.43 -15.36 8.15
N LYS A 171 -0.25 -15.50 7.02
CA LYS A 171 0.38 -15.63 5.70
C LYS A 171 -0.04 -14.51 4.77
N VAL A 172 0.91 -14.08 3.97
CA VAL A 172 0.68 -13.14 2.87
C VAL A 172 0.68 -13.93 1.57
N ILE A 173 -0.35 -13.69 0.76
CA ILE A 173 -0.53 -14.33 -0.54
C ILE A 173 -0.34 -13.26 -1.61
N LYS A 174 0.59 -13.48 -2.51
CA LYS A 174 0.79 -12.66 -3.71
C LYS A 174 0.30 -13.41 -4.92
N GLN A 175 -0.56 -12.79 -5.71
CA GLN A 175 -1.02 -13.33 -6.98
C GLN A 175 -0.91 -12.28 -8.09
N THR A 176 -0.42 -12.69 -9.26
CA THR A 176 -0.49 -11.87 -10.47
C THR A 176 -1.77 -12.25 -11.21
N LEU A 177 -2.61 -11.26 -11.52
CA LEU A 177 -3.78 -11.46 -12.36
C LEU A 177 -3.35 -11.38 -13.82
N ASN A 178 -3.10 -12.52 -14.44
CA ASN A 178 -2.88 -12.58 -15.87
C ASN A 178 -4.14 -13.07 -16.57
N THR A 179 -4.50 -12.43 -17.68
CA THR A 179 -5.65 -12.79 -18.50
C THR A 179 -5.41 -14.04 -19.35
N THR A 180 -4.15 -14.46 -19.51
CA THR A 180 -3.78 -15.69 -20.22
C THR A 180 -3.57 -16.83 -19.23
N GLU A 181 -4.16 -17.98 -19.49
CA GLU A 181 -4.27 -19.13 -18.56
C GLU A 181 -2.96 -19.72 -18.03
N THR A 182 -1.82 -19.37 -18.61
CA THR A 182 -0.55 -20.05 -18.34
C THR A 182 0.31 -19.44 -17.25
N ASP A 183 0.09 -18.19 -16.83
CA ASP A 183 1.01 -17.45 -15.96
C ASP A 183 0.41 -16.87 -14.67
N SER A 184 -0.69 -17.43 -14.19
CA SER A 184 -1.34 -16.94 -12.95
C SER A 184 -0.76 -17.57 -11.67
N GLY A 185 0.54 -17.68 -11.58
CA GLY A 185 1.25 -18.14 -10.39
C GLY A 185 1.35 -17.09 -9.28
N GLY A 186 1.74 -17.53 -8.09
CA GLY A 186 1.91 -16.64 -6.95
C GLY A 186 2.85 -17.20 -5.91
N PHE A 187 2.97 -16.44 -4.82
CA PHE A 187 3.78 -16.81 -3.67
C PHE A 187 2.96 -16.68 -2.40
N ILE A 188 3.24 -17.58 -1.46
CA ILE A 188 2.77 -17.50 -0.09
C ILE A 188 4.00 -17.19 0.76
N TYR A 189 3.94 -16.10 1.50
CA TYR A 189 4.95 -15.73 2.49
C TYR A 189 4.39 -15.96 3.89
N ASP A 190 5.02 -16.84 4.64
CA ASP A 190 4.71 -17.09 6.05
C ASP A 190 5.53 -16.13 6.91
N ILE A 191 4.86 -15.18 7.56
CA ILE A 191 5.52 -14.12 8.33
C ILE A 191 6.25 -14.71 9.55
N ALA A 192 5.68 -15.75 10.18
CA ALA A 192 6.24 -16.33 11.40
C ALA A 192 7.53 -17.11 11.15
N THR A 193 7.61 -17.82 10.02
CA THR A 193 8.77 -18.66 9.69
C THR A 193 9.72 -18.01 8.69
N GLY A 194 9.26 -16.95 8.01
CA GLY A 194 9.98 -16.31 6.92
C GLY A 194 10.00 -17.15 5.64
N ALA A 195 9.27 -18.28 5.57
CA ALA A 195 9.27 -19.15 4.40
C ALA A 195 8.47 -18.54 3.25
N ILE A 196 8.97 -18.76 2.01
CA ILE A 196 8.26 -18.41 0.78
C ILE A 196 8.00 -19.69 0.02
N THR A 197 6.74 -19.92 -0.34
CA THR A 197 6.29 -21.06 -1.13
C THR A 197 5.66 -20.57 -2.42
N GLN A 198 6.12 -21.08 -3.54
CA GLN A 198 5.51 -20.79 -4.85
C GLN A 198 4.34 -21.73 -5.11
N PHE A 199 3.29 -21.19 -5.71
CA PHE A 199 2.16 -22.00 -6.21
C PHE A 199 1.83 -21.66 -7.67
N GLN A 200 1.31 -22.64 -8.37
CA GLN A 200 0.78 -22.44 -9.71
C GLN A 200 -0.75 -22.35 -9.60
N LYS A 201 -1.33 -21.20 -9.90
CA LYS A 201 -2.76 -20.94 -10.06
C LYS A 201 -3.64 -21.33 -8.85
N LEU A 202 -4.02 -20.35 -8.01
CA LEU A 202 -5.03 -20.54 -6.95
C LEU A 202 -6.47 -20.27 -7.42
N PHE A 203 -6.70 -19.30 -8.32
CA PHE A 203 -8.05 -18.90 -8.72
C PHE A 203 -8.13 -18.50 -10.19
N ASN A 204 -9.20 -18.91 -10.84
CA ASN A 204 -9.59 -18.44 -12.16
C ASN A 204 -10.76 -17.47 -12.03
N TRP A 205 -10.48 -16.21 -11.72
CA TRP A 205 -11.49 -15.17 -11.50
C TRP A 205 -12.27 -14.79 -12.77
N TYR A 206 -11.72 -15.13 -13.95
CA TYR A 206 -12.23 -14.60 -15.22
C TYR A 206 -13.25 -15.50 -15.93
N THR A 207 -13.40 -16.76 -15.54
CA THR A 207 -14.23 -17.68 -16.30
C THR A 207 -15.61 -17.92 -15.71
N GLY A 208 -15.94 -17.38 -14.53
CA GLY A 208 -17.21 -17.63 -13.87
C GLY A 208 -17.52 -19.13 -13.68
N GLN A 209 -16.51 -19.99 -13.81
CA GLN A 209 -16.68 -21.42 -13.62
C GLN A 209 -16.69 -21.73 -12.13
N ASP A 210 -17.77 -22.39 -11.73
CA ASP A 210 -18.04 -22.89 -10.41
C ASP A 210 -16.84 -23.69 -9.86
N PRO A 211 -16.34 -23.37 -8.64
CA PRO A 211 -15.30 -24.15 -7.98
C PRO A 211 -15.65 -25.62 -7.76
N ALA A 212 -16.90 -26.02 -7.93
CA ALA A 212 -17.34 -27.41 -7.89
C ALA A 212 -16.79 -28.29 -9.03
N ASN A 213 -16.17 -27.69 -10.05
CA ASN A 213 -15.60 -28.41 -11.20
C ASN A 213 -14.08 -28.63 -11.11
N TYR A 214 -13.48 -28.50 -9.92
CA TYR A 214 -12.15 -29.05 -9.68
C TYR A 214 -12.26 -30.57 -9.65
N GLY A 215 -12.29 -31.13 -10.86
CA GLY A 215 -12.28 -32.58 -11.08
C GLY A 215 -11.07 -33.19 -10.41
N GLU A 216 -11.40 -34.26 -9.71
CA GLU A 216 -10.60 -35.44 -9.46
C GLU A 216 -9.19 -35.40 -10.06
N GLY A 217 -8.17 -35.06 -9.26
CA GLY A 217 -6.79 -35.13 -9.73
C GLY A 217 -5.77 -34.45 -8.84
N SER A 218 -5.97 -34.39 -7.55
CA SER A 218 -4.86 -34.16 -6.63
C SER A 218 -5.01 -35.06 -5.41
N LYS A 219 -4.71 -36.33 -5.64
CA LYS A 219 -4.22 -37.21 -4.59
C LYS A 219 -2.71 -36.97 -4.51
N VAL A 220 -2.28 -36.37 -3.44
CA VAL A 220 -1.19 -36.78 -2.53
C VAL A 220 -1.18 -35.82 -1.36
#